data_d0f20c0929f4809c724835293097b15b
#
_entry.id   d0f20c0929f4809c724835293097b15b
#
_cell.length_a   1.000
_cell.length_b   1.000
_cell.length_c   1.000
_cell.angle_alpha   90.00
_cell.angle_beta   90.00
_cell.angle_gamma   90.00
#
_symmetry.space_group_name_H-M   'P 1'
#
loop_
_entity.id
_entity.type
_entity.pdbx_description
1 polymer ?
#
loop_
_entity_poly.entity_id
_entity_poly.type
_entity_poly.pdbx_seq_one_letter_code
_entity_poly.pdbx_strand_id
1 'polypeptide(L)'
;MARTLKLRSAVLLAGIAALAVATQAEAGGDAAKGKTYFTRCAICHSNASGAPNRIGPNLFGVVGRKAGAIPGFFYSPAMKKSGITWTEDKLEAYIAKPQTIVPGNRMAFAGVADHQQVDDLVAYLETLK
;
A
#
# COMPACT_ATOMS: atom_id res chain seq x y z
N MET A 1 -47.74 41.36 55.72
CA MET A 1 -47.38 41.45 54.29
C MET A 1 -46.23 40.52 54.04
N ALA A 2 -46.48 39.26 53.54
CA ALA A 2 -45.46 38.31 53.29
C ALA A 2 -45.19 38.21 51.76
N ARG A 3 -43.96 38.57 51.38
CA ARG A 3 -43.47 38.41 49.98
C ARG A 3 -42.80 37.00 49.83
N THR A 4 -43.49 36.11 49.16
CA THR A 4 -42.97 34.83 48.81
C THR A 4 -41.94 34.95 47.65
N LEU A 5 -40.68 34.65 47.91
CA LEU A 5 -39.62 34.59 46.91
C LEU A 5 -39.64 33.21 46.23
N LYS A 6 -40.05 33.18 44.96
CA LYS A 6 -40.00 31.95 44.16
C LYS A 6 -38.60 31.71 43.65
N LEU A 7 -37.90 30.70 44.20
CA LEU A 7 -36.66 30.17 43.64
C LEU A 7 -36.97 29.42 42.32
N ARG A 8 -36.45 29.92 41.22
CA ARG A 8 -36.46 29.21 39.94
C ARG A 8 -35.19 28.36 39.86
N SER A 9 -35.33 27.07 40.01
CA SER A 9 -34.26 26.12 39.76
C SER A 9 -34.00 26.02 38.24
N ALA A 10 -32.85 26.53 37.81
CA ALA A 10 -32.36 26.31 36.46
C ALA A 10 -31.63 24.95 36.42
N VAL A 11 -32.23 24.00 35.75
CA VAL A 11 -31.59 22.70 35.45
C VAL A 11 -30.70 22.91 34.25
N LEU A 12 -29.38 22.92 34.46
CA LEU A 12 -28.38 22.89 33.42
C LEU A 12 -28.26 21.44 32.92
N LEU A 13 -28.82 21.16 31.76
CA LEU A 13 -28.56 19.92 31.00
C LEU A 13 -27.20 20.07 30.33
N ALA A 14 -26.18 19.47 30.94
CA ALA A 14 -24.87 19.30 30.31
C ALA A 14 -24.98 18.18 29.24
N GLY A 15 -25.11 18.59 27.99
CA GLY A 15 -25.05 17.67 26.85
C GLY A 15 -23.63 17.16 26.68
N ILE A 16 -23.41 15.89 26.96
CA ILE A 16 -22.17 15.18 26.61
C ILE A 16 -22.24 14.90 25.12
N ALA A 17 -21.55 15.71 24.33
CA ALA A 17 -21.30 15.41 22.93
C ALA A 17 -20.27 14.27 22.86
N ALA A 18 -20.74 13.04 22.65
CA ALA A 18 -19.88 11.92 22.31
C ALA A 18 -19.30 12.17 20.92
N LEU A 19 -18.02 12.55 20.85
CA LEU A 19 -17.28 12.50 19.59
C LEU A 19 -17.15 11.02 19.20
N ALA A 20 -17.98 10.59 18.25
CA ALA A 20 -17.76 9.35 17.54
C ALA A 20 -16.50 9.55 16.67
N VAL A 21 -15.37 9.02 17.12
CA VAL A 21 -14.20 8.86 16.27
C VAL A 21 -14.58 7.79 15.25
N ALA A 22 -15.03 8.22 14.07
CA ALA A 22 -15.18 7.35 12.94
C ALA A 22 -13.76 6.89 12.56
N THR A 23 -13.41 5.66 12.92
CA THR A 23 -12.29 4.97 12.31
C THR A 23 -12.64 4.80 10.84
N GLN A 24 -12.13 5.69 10.00
CA GLN A 24 -12.17 5.47 8.56
C GLN A 24 -11.35 4.20 8.34
N ALA A 25 -12.01 3.12 7.94
CA ALA A 25 -11.35 2.02 7.30
C ALA A 25 -10.74 2.60 6.02
N GLU A 26 -9.42 2.77 6.02
CA GLU A 26 -8.71 3.18 4.81
C GLU A 26 -8.98 2.11 3.76
N ALA A 27 -9.58 2.52 2.63
CA ALA A 27 -9.74 1.69 1.45
C ALA A 27 -8.37 1.60 0.74
N GLY A 28 -7.41 1.04 1.44
CA GLY A 28 -6.02 0.87 1.03
C GLY A 28 -5.31 -0.02 2.05
N GLY A 29 -4.15 -0.57 1.65
CA GLY A 29 -3.39 -1.46 2.52
C GLY A 29 -2.67 -0.72 3.66
N ASP A 30 -2.24 -1.48 4.64
CA ASP A 30 -1.41 -1.04 5.76
C ASP A 30 0.08 -1.13 5.38
N ALA A 31 0.73 0.01 5.14
CA ALA A 31 2.13 0.07 4.74
C ALA A 31 3.10 -0.54 5.77
N ALA A 32 2.77 -0.50 7.07
CA ALA A 32 3.61 -1.11 8.11
C ALA A 32 3.56 -2.64 8.02
N LYS A 33 2.40 -3.21 7.78
CA LYS A 33 2.26 -4.64 7.48
C LYS A 33 2.93 -5.01 6.16
N GLY A 34 2.72 -4.18 5.13
CA GLY A 34 3.36 -4.34 3.83
C GLY A 34 4.88 -4.38 3.91
N LYS A 35 5.49 -3.55 4.75
CA LYS A 35 6.93 -3.58 5.05
C LYS A 35 7.36 -4.93 5.62
N THR A 36 6.56 -5.52 6.47
CA THR A 36 6.83 -6.86 7.02
C THR A 36 6.77 -7.93 5.93
N TYR A 37 5.75 -7.89 5.05
CA TYR A 37 5.65 -8.81 3.92
C TYR A 37 6.77 -8.61 2.88
N PHE A 38 7.24 -7.38 2.70
CA PHE A 38 8.33 -7.06 1.78
C PHE A 38 9.62 -7.82 2.07
N THR A 39 9.82 -8.36 3.27
CA THR A 39 11.00 -9.18 3.60
C THR A 39 11.21 -10.33 2.62
N ARG A 40 10.14 -10.89 2.07
CA ARG A 40 10.20 -11.93 1.02
C ARG A 40 10.70 -11.37 -0.32
N CYS A 41 10.32 -10.15 -0.64
CA CYS A 41 10.75 -9.46 -1.86
C CYS A 41 12.21 -9.01 -1.75
N ALA A 42 12.62 -8.62 -0.53
CA ALA A 42 13.98 -8.17 -0.22
C ALA A 42 15.06 -9.24 -0.43
N ILE A 43 14.68 -10.51 -0.54
CA ILE A 43 15.61 -11.59 -0.94
C ILE A 43 16.21 -11.28 -2.32
N CYS A 44 15.42 -10.72 -3.23
CA CYS A 44 15.79 -10.46 -4.62
C CYS A 44 15.85 -8.99 -5.00
N HIS A 45 15.15 -8.11 -4.30
CA HIS A 45 15.00 -6.69 -4.64
C HIS A 45 15.63 -5.77 -3.62
N SER A 46 16.28 -4.70 -4.11
CA SER A 46 16.59 -3.52 -3.30
C SER A 46 15.36 -2.61 -3.24
N ASN A 47 15.31 -1.73 -2.25
CA ASN A 47 14.20 -0.78 -2.04
C ASN A 47 14.65 0.60 -1.53
N ALA A 48 15.94 0.92 -1.64
CA ALA A 48 16.48 2.20 -1.25
C ALA A 48 16.92 3.02 -2.46
N SER A 49 16.83 4.35 -2.35
CA SER A 49 17.30 5.25 -3.40
C SER A 49 18.77 5.00 -3.71
N GLY A 50 19.10 4.84 -4.99
CA GLY A 50 20.47 4.61 -5.44
C GLY A 50 21.04 3.23 -5.12
N ALA A 51 20.29 2.35 -4.47
CA ALA A 51 20.76 0.99 -4.22
C ALA A 51 20.84 0.20 -5.54
N PRO A 52 21.83 -0.72 -5.66
CA PRO A 52 22.01 -1.50 -6.89
C PRO A 52 20.84 -2.45 -7.12
N ASN A 53 20.63 -2.80 -8.39
CA ASN A 53 19.82 -3.95 -8.74
C ASN A 53 20.47 -5.22 -8.17
N ARG A 54 19.63 -6.20 -7.88
CA ARG A 54 20.05 -7.52 -7.39
C ARG A 54 19.57 -8.60 -8.36
N ILE A 55 19.06 -9.72 -7.87
CA ILE A 55 18.40 -10.75 -8.70
C ILE A 55 17.19 -10.12 -9.42
N GLY A 56 16.47 -9.25 -8.74
CA GLY A 56 15.43 -8.39 -9.30
C GLY A 56 15.86 -6.91 -9.37
N PRO A 57 15.10 -6.07 -10.07
CA PRO A 57 15.38 -4.63 -10.14
C PRO A 57 15.12 -3.95 -8.79
N ASN A 58 15.78 -2.80 -8.56
CA ASN A 58 15.47 -1.96 -7.43
C ASN A 58 14.02 -1.46 -7.50
N LEU A 59 13.24 -1.63 -6.43
CA LEU A 59 11.83 -1.24 -6.34
C LEU A 59 11.62 0.18 -5.80
N PHE A 60 12.68 0.91 -5.44
CA PHE A 60 12.53 2.33 -5.09
C PHE A 60 11.92 3.10 -6.28
N GLY A 61 10.83 3.83 -6.04
CA GLY A 61 10.11 4.56 -7.09
C GLY A 61 9.36 3.68 -8.10
N VAL A 62 8.99 2.44 -7.74
CA VAL A 62 8.33 1.50 -8.66
C VAL A 62 6.91 1.96 -9.04
N VAL A 63 6.17 2.58 -8.12
CA VAL A 63 4.82 3.06 -8.41
C VAL A 63 4.88 4.19 -9.45
N GLY A 64 4.13 4.05 -10.53
CA GLY A 64 4.14 4.97 -11.68
C GLY A 64 5.25 4.73 -12.71
N ARG A 65 6.16 3.79 -12.48
CA ARG A 65 7.27 3.46 -13.40
C ARG A 65 6.81 2.51 -14.51
N LYS A 66 7.35 2.70 -15.70
CA LYS A 66 7.13 1.73 -16.78
C LYS A 66 7.86 0.41 -16.52
N ALA A 67 7.22 -0.69 -16.84
CA ALA A 67 7.83 -2.02 -16.79
C ALA A 67 9.06 -2.07 -17.71
N GLY A 68 10.12 -2.71 -17.22
CA GLY A 68 11.35 -2.83 -17.99
C GLY A 68 12.21 -1.57 -18.08
N ALA A 69 11.93 -0.51 -17.30
CA ALA A 69 12.54 0.81 -17.46
C ALA A 69 13.82 1.03 -16.66
N ILE A 70 14.16 0.21 -15.66
CA ILE A 70 15.37 0.42 -14.87
C ILE A 70 16.62 0.19 -15.73
N PRO A 71 17.50 1.19 -15.83
CA PRO A 71 18.77 1.04 -16.56
C PRO A 71 19.65 -0.05 -15.92
N GLY A 72 20.34 -0.81 -16.78
CA GLY A 72 21.29 -1.81 -16.31
C GLY A 72 20.70 -3.10 -15.73
N PHE A 73 19.36 -3.24 -15.65
CA PHE A 73 18.75 -4.49 -15.26
C PHE A 73 18.34 -5.31 -16.49
N PHE A 74 18.63 -6.60 -16.46
CA PHE A 74 18.33 -7.51 -17.57
C PHE A 74 16.94 -8.13 -17.45
N TYR A 75 15.94 -7.42 -17.92
CA TYR A 75 14.54 -7.87 -17.94
C TYR A 75 14.31 -8.98 -18.97
N SER A 76 13.28 -9.80 -18.74
CA SER A 76 12.75 -10.70 -19.76
C SER A 76 12.21 -9.93 -20.97
N PRO A 77 12.23 -10.51 -22.18
CA PRO A 77 11.56 -9.93 -23.34
C PRO A 77 10.08 -9.66 -23.09
N ALA A 78 9.39 -10.55 -22.35
CA ALA A 78 8.00 -10.39 -21.98
C ALA A 78 7.77 -9.11 -21.12
N MET A 79 8.61 -8.88 -20.11
CA MET A 79 8.51 -7.67 -19.28
C MET A 79 8.76 -6.41 -20.10
N LYS A 80 9.78 -6.39 -20.94
CA LYS A 80 10.10 -5.23 -21.79
C LYS A 80 8.98 -4.88 -22.76
N LYS A 81 8.28 -5.90 -23.28
CA LYS A 81 7.20 -5.74 -24.27
C LYS A 81 5.82 -5.55 -23.63
N SER A 82 5.70 -5.70 -22.32
CA SER A 82 4.41 -5.67 -21.63
C SER A 82 3.66 -4.35 -21.77
N GLY A 83 4.37 -3.23 -21.93
CA GLY A 83 3.80 -1.90 -22.01
C GLY A 83 3.14 -1.42 -20.70
N ILE A 84 3.30 -2.15 -19.62
CA ILE A 84 2.67 -1.84 -18.32
C ILE A 84 3.33 -0.60 -17.71
N THR A 85 2.50 0.30 -17.18
CA THR A 85 2.91 1.27 -16.17
C THR A 85 2.45 0.72 -14.82
N TRP A 86 3.36 0.66 -13.86
CA TRP A 86 3.10 0.09 -12.54
C TRP A 86 2.26 1.03 -11.68
N THR A 87 0.98 1.15 -12.02
CA THR A 87 -0.03 1.74 -11.14
C THR A 87 -0.33 0.77 -9.98
N GLU A 88 -1.01 1.25 -8.94
CA GLU A 88 -1.36 0.42 -7.78
C GLU A 88 -2.09 -0.85 -8.21
N ASP A 89 -3.16 -0.71 -8.99
CA ASP A 89 -3.96 -1.83 -9.51
C ASP A 89 -3.14 -2.83 -10.34
N LYS A 90 -2.17 -2.34 -11.12
CA LYS A 90 -1.28 -3.20 -11.91
C LYS A 90 -0.27 -3.95 -11.05
N LEU A 91 0.24 -3.29 -10.01
CA LEU A 91 1.11 -3.94 -9.03
C LEU A 91 0.35 -5.00 -8.24
N GLU A 92 -0.86 -4.70 -7.77
CA GLU A 92 -1.73 -5.67 -7.08
C GLU A 92 -1.96 -6.91 -7.95
N ALA A 93 -2.41 -6.71 -9.18
CA ALA A 93 -2.65 -7.81 -10.11
C ALA A 93 -1.37 -8.64 -10.38
N TYR A 94 -0.23 -7.97 -10.58
CA TYR A 94 1.04 -8.62 -10.88
C TYR A 94 1.59 -9.38 -9.67
N ILE A 95 1.55 -8.80 -8.47
CA ILE A 95 2.00 -9.44 -7.23
C ILE A 95 1.14 -10.64 -6.90
N ALA A 96 -0.17 -10.56 -7.14
CA ALA A 96 -1.07 -11.68 -6.91
C ALA A 96 -0.79 -12.85 -7.87
N LYS A 97 -0.55 -12.57 -9.15
CA LYS A 97 -0.39 -13.61 -10.20
C LYS A 97 0.63 -13.20 -11.28
N PRO A 98 1.93 -13.21 -10.97
CA PRO A 98 2.96 -12.66 -11.87
C PRO A 98 2.96 -13.29 -13.26
N GLN A 99 2.85 -14.62 -13.36
CA GLN A 99 2.88 -15.33 -14.64
C GLN A 99 1.59 -15.18 -15.45
N THR A 100 0.49 -14.83 -14.81
CA THR A 100 -0.77 -14.54 -15.51
C THR A 100 -0.73 -13.16 -16.15
N ILE A 101 -0.18 -12.17 -15.43
CA ILE A 101 -0.15 -10.76 -15.89
C ILE A 101 0.97 -10.53 -16.91
N VAL A 102 2.14 -11.13 -16.70
CA VAL A 102 3.27 -11.08 -17.64
C VAL A 102 3.78 -12.50 -17.89
N PRO A 103 3.12 -13.26 -18.75
CA PRO A 103 3.59 -14.62 -19.11
C PRO A 103 5.01 -14.56 -19.68
N GLY A 104 5.90 -15.41 -19.15
CA GLY A 104 7.31 -15.41 -19.55
C GLY A 104 8.19 -14.39 -18.82
N ASN A 105 7.69 -13.75 -17.77
CA ASN A 105 8.57 -13.00 -16.86
C ASN A 105 9.52 -13.97 -16.13
N ARG A 106 10.65 -13.44 -15.65
CA ARG A 106 11.71 -14.22 -14.99
C ARG A 106 11.65 -14.18 -13.47
N MET A 107 10.65 -13.54 -12.87
CA MET A 107 10.51 -13.50 -11.43
C MET A 107 10.07 -14.87 -10.91
N ALA A 108 10.96 -15.53 -10.18
CA ALA A 108 10.70 -16.84 -9.57
C ALA A 108 9.84 -16.69 -8.30
N PHE A 109 8.58 -16.30 -8.49
CA PHE A 109 7.64 -16.00 -7.43
C PHE A 109 6.23 -16.42 -7.86
N ALA A 110 5.58 -17.25 -7.03
CA ALA A 110 4.26 -17.80 -7.36
C ALA A 110 3.11 -16.78 -7.21
N GLY A 111 3.34 -15.71 -6.51
CA GLY A 111 2.32 -14.71 -6.18
C GLY A 111 1.83 -14.78 -4.74
N VAL A 112 0.97 -13.85 -4.38
CA VAL A 112 0.31 -13.74 -3.09
C VAL A 112 -1.18 -13.95 -3.28
N ALA A 113 -1.74 -14.98 -2.62
CA ALA A 113 -3.16 -15.33 -2.75
C ALA A 113 -4.07 -14.47 -1.86
N ASP A 114 -3.55 -13.95 -0.76
CA ASP A 114 -4.28 -13.11 0.18
C ASP A 114 -4.31 -11.67 -0.32
N HIS A 115 -5.51 -11.18 -0.70
CA HIS A 115 -5.69 -9.84 -1.24
C HIS A 115 -5.27 -8.74 -0.26
N GLN A 116 -5.55 -8.90 1.03
CA GLN A 116 -5.16 -7.89 2.02
C GLN A 116 -3.64 -7.78 2.13
N GLN A 117 -2.91 -8.89 2.03
CA GLN A 117 -1.45 -8.86 1.99
C GLN A 117 -0.92 -8.17 0.73
N VAL A 118 -1.60 -8.32 -0.39
CA VAL A 118 -1.25 -7.62 -1.64
C VAL A 118 -1.45 -6.12 -1.47
N ASP A 119 -2.60 -5.71 -0.96
CA ASP A 119 -2.94 -4.29 -0.73
C ASP A 119 -1.94 -3.65 0.25
N ASP A 120 -1.64 -4.34 1.36
CA ASP A 120 -0.65 -3.88 2.36
C ASP A 120 0.73 -3.71 1.71
N LEU A 121 1.14 -4.67 0.87
CA LEU A 121 2.44 -4.63 0.20
C LEU A 121 2.51 -3.48 -0.81
N VAL A 122 1.46 -3.24 -1.59
CA VAL A 122 1.40 -2.12 -2.54
C VAL A 122 1.41 -0.79 -1.79
N ALA A 123 0.67 -0.66 -0.69
CA ALA A 123 0.73 0.51 0.18
C ALA A 123 2.17 0.80 0.68
N TYR A 124 2.93 -0.24 1.01
CA TYR A 124 4.34 -0.07 1.36
C TYR A 124 5.18 0.38 0.16
N LEU A 125 4.99 -0.21 -1.03
CA LEU A 125 5.73 0.18 -2.23
C LEU A 125 5.49 1.65 -2.60
N GLU A 126 4.32 2.19 -2.34
CA GLU A 126 4.00 3.60 -2.53
C GLU A 126 4.84 4.54 -1.64
N THR A 127 5.30 4.06 -0.50
CA THR A 127 6.19 4.84 0.38
C THR A 127 7.63 4.95 -0.14
N LEU A 128 8.01 4.14 -1.13
CA LEU A 128 9.36 4.08 -1.71
C LEU A 128 9.52 5.14 -2.82
N LYS A 129 9.62 6.41 -2.44
CA LYS A 129 9.79 7.57 -3.37
C LYS A 129 10.84 8.54 -2.85
#